data_86381fecfc4878bef349acb0d95edd8f
#
_entry.id   86381fecfc4878bef349acb0d95edd8f
#
_cell.length_a   1.000
_cell.length_b   1.000
_cell.length_c   1.000
_cell.angle_alpha   90.00
_cell.angle_beta   90.00
_cell.angle_gamma   90.00
#
_symmetry.space_group_name_H-M   'P 1'
#
loop_
_entity.id
_entity.type
_entity.pdbx_description
1 polymer ?
#
loop_
_entity_poly.entity_id
_entity_poly.type
_entity_poly.pdbx_seq_one_letter_code
_entity_poly.pdbx_strand_id
1 'polypeptide(L)'
;MTRSTAVSDDKEFGPVRADEQETTDVIDLAQYLAQPRSQRSAFLVSDERDRKKIPPSVHRILLKVVQEMAAGNAVSIVPVHHELTTQEAADLLNVSRPHVVKLLEEGAIPYHMVGTHRRVRFDDLMSYR
;
A
#
# COMPACT_ATOMS: atom_id res chain seq x y z
N MET A 1 -7.12 -1.65 -22.35
CA MET A 1 -6.72 -1.84 -21.96
C MET A 1 -6.26 -2.11 -21.38
N THR A 2 -6.06 -2.05 -21.09
CA THR A 2 -5.54 -2.28 -20.57
C THR A 2 -5.17 -2.72 -19.86
N ARG A 3 -4.79 -2.90 -19.50
CA ARG A 3 -4.36 -3.35 -18.84
C ARG A 3 -4.09 -3.50 -17.97
N SER A 4 -4.20 -3.63 -17.65
CA SER A 4 -3.83 -3.76 -16.85
C SER A 4 -3.36 -4.17 -16.38
N THR A 5 -3.00 -4.20 -16.37
CA THR A 5 -2.43 -4.47 -16.07
C THR A 5 -1.95 -4.92 -15.43
N ALA A 6 -1.78 -5.03 -15.26
CA ALA A 6 -1.16 -5.58 -14.84
C ALA A 6 -0.60 -5.68 -13.80
N VAL A 7 -0.64 -5.17 -13.25
CA VAL A 7 -0.15 -5.06 -12.33
C VAL A 7 0.01 -6.09 -11.63
N SER A 8 0.25 -6.54 -11.25
CA SER A 8 0.48 -7.35 -10.60
C SER A 8 0.08 -8.34 -10.29
N ASP A 9 0.10 -8.68 -10.57
CA ASP A 9 -0.27 -9.73 -10.62
C ASP A 9 -0.06 -10.66 -9.67
N ASP A 10 0.93 -10.71 -9.18
CA ASP A 10 1.22 -11.64 -8.26
C ASP A 10 0.55 -11.42 -7.00
N LYS A 11 0.62 -10.26 -6.41
CA LYS A 11 0.08 -9.96 -5.11
C LYS A 11 -0.65 -8.67 -5.17
N GLU A 12 -1.86 -8.68 -4.68
CA GLU A 12 -2.72 -7.51 -4.74
C GLU A 12 -2.08 -6.32 -4.04
N PHE A 13 -1.38 -6.57 -2.92
CA PHE A 13 -0.77 -5.51 -2.14
C PHE A 13 0.74 -5.63 -2.09
N GLY A 14 1.30 -6.30 -3.08
CA GLY A 14 2.74 -6.47 -3.13
C GLY A 14 3.45 -5.13 -3.20
N PRO A 15 4.68 -5.07 -2.67
CA PRO A 15 5.38 -3.79 -2.62
C PRO A 15 5.67 -3.23 -3.99
N VAL A 16 5.57 -1.91 -4.09
CA VAL A 16 5.89 -1.17 -5.31
C VAL A 16 7.09 -0.30 -5.01
N ARG A 17 8.08 -0.37 -5.90
CA ARG A 17 9.31 0.39 -5.77
C ARG A 17 9.53 1.15 -7.06
N ALA A 18 10.09 2.33 -7.00
CA ALA A 18 10.49 3.04 -8.20
C ALA A 18 11.59 2.26 -8.90
N ASP A 19 11.48 2.09 -10.22
CA ASP A 19 12.57 1.47 -10.95
C ASP A 19 13.67 2.50 -11.22
N GLU A 20 14.78 2.05 -11.78
CA GLU A 20 15.92 2.93 -11.97
C GLU A 20 15.60 4.13 -12.84
N GLN A 21 14.75 3.93 -13.83
CA GLN A 21 14.44 4.99 -14.77
C GLN A 21 13.50 6.02 -14.19
N GLU A 22 12.78 5.66 -13.14
CA GLU A 22 11.83 6.56 -12.50
C GLU A 22 12.41 7.34 -11.33
N THR A 23 13.62 7.00 -10.92
CA THR A 23 14.16 7.54 -9.66
C THR A 23 14.18 9.06 -9.63
N THR A 24 14.68 9.68 -10.70
CA THR A 24 14.77 11.14 -10.74
C THR A 24 13.39 11.78 -10.69
N ASP A 25 12.44 11.22 -11.44
CA ASP A 25 11.08 11.75 -11.46
C ASP A 25 10.41 11.61 -10.12
N VAL A 26 10.64 10.49 -9.43
CA VAL A 26 10.04 10.29 -8.10
C VAL A 26 10.61 11.29 -7.10
N ILE A 27 11.92 11.52 -7.13
CA ILE A 27 12.55 12.50 -6.24
C ILE A 27 12.01 13.91 -6.52
N ASP A 28 11.91 14.27 -7.80
CA ASP A 28 11.36 15.56 -8.17
C ASP A 28 9.93 15.72 -7.67
N LEU A 29 9.12 14.70 -7.86
CA LEU A 29 7.73 14.75 -7.44
C LEU A 29 7.62 14.88 -5.93
N ALA A 30 8.46 14.15 -5.20
CA ALA A 30 8.44 14.24 -3.74
C ALA A 30 8.77 15.64 -3.27
N GLN A 31 9.78 16.27 -3.88
CA GLN A 31 10.17 17.63 -3.51
C GLN A 31 9.06 18.63 -3.85
N TYR A 32 8.43 18.44 -5.00
CA TYR A 32 7.37 19.32 -5.41
C TYR A 32 6.17 19.24 -4.48
N LEU A 33 5.77 18.03 -4.12
CA LEU A 33 4.60 17.84 -3.26
C LEU A 33 4.85 18.26 -1.83
N ALA A 34 6.11 18.30 -1.40
CA ALA A 34 6.45 18.70 -0.04
C ALA A 34 6.47 20.21 0.14
N GLN A 35 6.39 20.97 -0.94
CA GLN A 35 6.44 22.43 -0.82
C GLN A 35 5.19 22.97 -0.14
N PRO A 36 5.33 23.98 0.72
CA PRO A 36 4.17 24.60 1.34
C PRO A 36 3.24 25.19 0.29
N ARG A 37 1.97 24.88 0.40
CA ARG A 37 1.00 25.36 -0.56
C ARG A 37 -0.24 25.84 0.13
N SER A 38 -0.06 26.63 1.12
CA SER A 38 -1.10 26.90 2.09
C SER A 38 -2.47 27.16 1.47
N GLN A 39 -2.53 27.75 0.30
CA GLN A 39 -3.83 28.07 -0.27
C GLN A 39 -4.04 27.54 -1.65
N ARG A 40 -3.13 26.71 -2.14
CA ARG A 40 -3.29 26.18 -3.48
C ARG A 40 -3.78 24.75 -3.44
N SER A 41 -4.57 24.41 -4.42
CA SER A 41 -5.03 23.05 -4.62
C SER A 41 -4.09 22.34 -5.57
N ALA A 42 -3.94 21.03 -5.36
CA ALA A 42 -3.21 20.18 -6.30
C ALA A 42 -4.22 19.56 -7.26
N PHE A 43 -3.77 19.31 -8.48
CA PHE A 43 -4.63 18.77 -9.53
C PHE A 43 -3.93 17.65 -10.26
N LEU A 44 -4.70 16.65 -10.65
CA LEU A 44 -4.25 15.63 -11.57
C LEU A 44 -4.70 16.06 -12.96
N VAL A 45 -3.78 16.08 -13.91
CA VAL A 45 -4.06 16.56 -15.26
C VAL A 45 -3.77 15.42 -16.23
N SER A 46 -4.75 15.10 -17.08
CA SER A 46 -4.57 14.07 -18.09
C SER A 46 -4.06 14.68 -19.40
N ASP A 47 -3.67 13.81 -20.31
CA ASP A 47 -3.28 14.25 -21.64
C ASP A 47 -4.42 14.96 -22.37
N GLU A 48 -5.63 14.66 -22.01
CA GLU A 48 -6.81 15.27 -22.64
C GLU A 48 -7.18 16.58 -21.98
N ARG A 49 -6.32 17.09 -21.10
CA ARG A 49 -6.50 18.39 -20.44
C ARG A 49 -7.59 18.39 -19.39
N ASP A 50 -8.10 17.22 -19.02
CA ASP A 50 -8.97 17.15 -17.86
C ASP A 50 -8.17 17.50 -16.62
N ARG A 51 -8.78 18.25 -15.74
CA ARG A 51 -8.20 18.60 -14.46
C ARG A 51 -9.11 18.09 -13.37
N LYS A 52 -8.54 17.34 -12.43
CA LYS A 52 -9.30 16.86 -11.29
C LYS A 52 -8.56 17.29 -10.02
N LYS A 53 -9.28 17.94 -9.14
CA LYS A 53 -8.70 18.39 -7.89
C LYS A 53 -8.36 17.20 -7.02
N ILE A 54 -7.19 17.24 -6.40
CA ILE A 54 -6.77 16.21 -5.46
C ILE A 54 -7.17 16.66 -4.07
N PRO A 55 -8.05 15.93 -3.38
CA PRO A 55 -8.45 16.30 -2.03
C PRO A 55 -7.26 16.28 -1.06
N PRO A 56 -7.30 17.07 0.00
CA PRO A 56 -6.17 17.12 0.94
C PRO A 56 -5.78 15.77 1.52
N SER A 57 -6.76 14.90 1.81
CA SER A 57 -6.45 13.59 2.36
C SER A 57 -5.67 12.73 1.38
N VAL A 58 -6.05 12.80 0.10
CA VAL A 58 -5.36 12.05 -0.95
C VAL A 58 -3.95 12.62 -1.14
N HIS A 59 -3.82 13.93 -1.08
CA HIS A 59 -2.52 14.59 -1.19
C HIS A 59 -1.57 14.11 -0.09
N ARG A 60 -2.05 13.97 1.13
CA ARG A 60 -1.23 13.49 2.25
C ARG A 60 -0.71 12.07 2.00
N ILE A 61 -1.58 11.19 1.51
CA ILE A 61 -1.17 9.82 1.21
C ILE A 61 -0.16 9.80 0.07
N LEU A 62 -0.43 10.58 -0.97
CA LEU A 62 0.46 10.64 -2.13
C LEU A 62 1.84 11.14 -1.73
N LEU A 63 1.90 12.20 -0.92
CA LEU A 63 3.17 12.75 -0.43
C LEU A 63 3.94 11.69 0.33
N LYS A 64 3.28 10.98 1.24
CA LYS A 64 3.94 9.95 2.03
C LYS A 64 4.51 8.85 1.14
N VAL A 65 3.72 8.40 0.17
CA VAL A 65 4.14 7.34 -0.74
C VAL A 65 5.36 7.77 -1.54
N VAL A 66 5.32 8.95 -2.15
CA VAL A 66 6.45 9.35 -3.00
C VAL A 66 7.69 9.66 -2.18
N GLN A 67 7.54 10.13 -0.94
CA GLN A 67 8.70 10.34 -0.06
C GLN A 67 9.40 9.03 0.25
N GLU A 68 8.63 7.98 0.53
CA GLU A 68 9.23 6.67 0.80
C GLU A 68 9.91 6.12 -0.44
N MET A 69 9.27 6.25 -1.60
CA MET A 69 9.85 5.75 -2.84
C MET A 69 11.09 6.55 -3.23
N ALA A 70 11.09 7.87 -2.97
CA ALA A 70 12.26 8.70 -3.25
C ALA A 70 13.45 8.31 -2.37
N ALA A 71 13.17 7.78 -1.18
CA ALA A 71 14.22 7.30 -0.27
C ALA A 71 14.71 5.90 -0.64
N GLY A 72 14.16 5.31 -1.69
CA GLY A 72 14.55 3.98 -2.12
C GLY A 72 13.75 2.85 -1.51
N ASN A 73 12.70 3.17 -0.78
CA ASN A 73 11.91 2.16 -0.09
C ASN A 73 10.76 1.67 -0.95
N ALA A 74 10.40 0.42 -0.79
CA ALA A 74 9.21 -0.12 -1.40
C ALA A 74 8.00 0.22 -0.52
N VAL A 75 6.84 0.37 -1.15
CA VAL A 75 5.62 0.77 -0.45
C VAL A 75 4.51 -0.21 -0.78
N SER A 76 3.78 -0.64 0.25
CA SER A 76 2.53 -1.39 0.07
C SER A 76 1.40 -0.59 0.69
N ILE A 77 0.26 -0.57 0.02
CA ILE A 77 -0.92 0.13 0.52
C ILE A 77 -2.01 -0.91 0.74
N VAL A 78 -2.47 -1.02 1.98
CA VAL A 78 -3.44 -2.04 2.36
C VAL A 78 -4.61 -1.36 3.07
N PRO A 79 -5.85 -1.61 2.67
CA PRO A 79 -6.99 -1.06 3.40
C PRO A 79 -7.02 -1.57 4.83
N VAL A 80 -7.36 -0.70 5.76
CA VAL A 80 -7.26 -1.01 7.20
C VAL A 80 -8.09 -2.23 7.57
N HIS A 81 -9.28 -2.37 7.00
CA HIS A 81 -10.17 -3.48 7.32
C HIS A 81 -10.08 -4.64 6.35
N HIS A 82 -9.07 -4.65 5.49
CA HIS A 82 -8.92 -5.73 4.54
C HIS A 82 -8.69 -7.05 5.25
N GLU A 83 -9.32 -8.10 4.75
CA GLU A 83 -9.17 -9.44 5.30
C GLU A 83 -8.09 -10.19 4.53
N LEU A 84 -7.15 -10.72 5.27
CA LEU A 84 -5.96 -11.37 4.70
C LEU A 84 -6.09 -12.88 4.83
N THR A 85 -5.57 -13.59 3.84
CA THR A 85 -5.34 -15.03 3.99
C THR A 85 -4.17 -15.25 4.94
N THR A 86 -4.01 -16.49 5.40
CA THR A 86 -2.86 -16.81 6.26
C THR A 86 -1.54 -16.58 5.53
N GLN A 87 -1.49 -16.82 4.22
CA GLN A 87 -0.27 -16.59 3.47
C GLN A 87 0.03 -15.10 3.35
N GLU A 88 -1.00 -14.29 3.09
CA GLU A 88 -0.81 -12.84 3.02
C GLU A 88 -0.35 -12.28 4.36
N ALA A 89 -0.92 -12.79 5.43
CA ALA A 89 -0.51 -12.36 6.78
C ALA A 89 0.95 -12.74 7.04
N ALA A 90 1.35 -13.93 6.62
CA ALA A 90 2.74 -14.37 6.78
C ALA A 90 3.69 -13.48 6.00
N ASP A 91 3.31 -13.12 4.78
CA ASP A 91 4.14 -12.24 3.96
C ASP A 91 4.31 -10.87 4.61
N LEU A 92 3.23 -10.32 5.15
CA LEU A 92 3.30 -9.01 5.80
C LEU A 92 4.10 -9.02 7.08
N LEU A 93 4.04 -10.12 7.85
CA LEU A 93 4.83 -10.25 9.07
C LEU A 93 6.26 -10.73 8.78
N ASN A 94 6.52 -11.13 7.55
CA ASN A 94 7.81 -11.67 7.15
C ASN A 94 8.17 -12.92 7.93
N VAL A 95 7.20 -13.82 8.05
CA VAL A 95 7.38 -15.11 8.73
C VAL A 95 6.77 -16.20 7.87
N SER A 96 6.92 -17.46 8.28
CA SER A 96 6.36 -18.57 7.52
C SER A 96 4.87 -18.69 7.78
N ARG A 97 4.15 -19.30 6.83
CA ARG A 97 2.72 -19.54 7.00
C ARG A 97 2.43 -20.41 8.22
N PRO A 98 3.15 -21.52 8.46
CA PRO A 98 2.91 -22.31 9.67
C PRO A 98 3.08 -21.52 10.96
N HIS A 99 4.00 -20.55 10.97
CA HIS A 99 4.17 -19.70 12.15
C HIS A 99 2.92 -18.87 12.39
N VAL A 100 2.33 -18.31 11.32
CA VAL A 100 1.07 -17.55 11.46
C VAL A 100 -0.04 -18.45 11.97
N VAL A 101 -0.18 -19.66 11.41
CA VAL A 101 -1.21 -20.58 11.85
C VAL A 101 -1.08 -20.84 13.34
N LYS A 102 0.14 -21.03 13.82
CA LYS A 102 0.38 -21.24 15.24
C LYS A 102 -0.07 -20.03 16.05
N LEU A 103 0.26 -18.85 15.62
CA LEU A 103 -0.16 -17.62 16.33
C LEU A 103 -1.69 -17.51 16.42
N LEU A 104 -2.38 -17.90 15.36
CA LEU A 104 -3.85 -17.87 15.36
C LEU A 104 -4.40 -18.88 16.32
N GLU A 105 -3.84 -20.10 16.33
CA GLU A 105 -4.32 -21.16 17.20
C GLU A 105 -4.05 -20.87 18.66
N GLU A 106 -3.00 -20.12 18.94
CA GLU A 106 -2.67 -19.73 20.31
C GLU A 106 -3.48 -18.53 20.80
N GLY A 107 -4.26 -17.92 19.91
CA GLY A 107 -5.04 -16.75 20.28
C GLY A 107 -4.26 -15.45 20.30
N ALA A 108 -3.04 -15.43 19.77
CA ALA A 108 -2.24 -14.22 19.76
C ALA A 108 -2.78 -13.19 18.79
N ILE A 109 -3.45 -13.64 17.72
CA ILE A 109 -4.04 -12.77 16.71
C ILE A 109 -5.47 -13.22 16.47
N PRO A 110 -6.45 -12.33 16.55
CA PRO A 110 -7.84 -12.70 16.24
C PRO A 110 -7.99 -13.11 14.77
N TYR A 111 -8.90 -14.03 14.53
CA TYR A 111 -9.19 -14.46 13.16
C TYR A 111 -10.62 -15.00 13.12
N HIS A 112 -11.13 -15.19 11.91
CA HIS A 112 -12.40 -15.87 11.72
C HIS A 112 -12.31 -16.79 10.52
N MET A 113 -13.30 -17.67 10.40
CA MET A 113 -13.33 -18.65 9.33
C MET A 113 -14.24 -18.17 8.21
N VAL A 114 -13.80 -18.37 6.97
CA VAL A 114 -14.66 -18.24 5.80
C VAL A 114 -14.59 -19.60 5.12
N GLY A 115 -15.66 -20.41 5.28
CA GLY A 115 -15.60 -21.79 4.89
C GLY A 115 -14.54 -22.52 5.71
N THR A 116 -13.57 -23.11 5.03
CA THR A 116 -12.48 -23.81 5.70
C THR A 116 -11.22 -22.97 5.80
N HIS A 117 -11.30 -21.70 5.39
CA HIS A 117 -10.12 -20.83 5.34
C HIS A 117 -10.14 -19.82 6.47
N ARG A 118 -8.98 -19.62 7.08
CA ARG A 118 -8.81 -18.59 8.11
C ARG A 118 -8.62 -17.24 7.45
N ARG A 119 -9.22 -16.20 8.04
CA ARG A 119 -9.07 -14.83 7.58
C ARG A 119 -8.67 -13.95 8.74
N VAL A 120 -7.70 -13.07 8.52
CA VAL A 120 -7.18 -12.17 9.53
C VAL A 120 -7.35 -10.75 9.03
N ARG A 121 -7.90 -9.85 9.85
CA ARG A 121 -8.03 -8.47 9.45
C ARG A 121 -6.66 -7.79 9.53
N PHE A 122 -6.41 -6.90 8.58
CA PHE A 122 -5.13 -6.19 8.52
C PHE A 122 -4.86 -5.43 9.83
N ASP A 123 -5.88 -4.74 10.36
CA ASP A 123 -5.69 -3.97 11.59
C ASP A 123 -5.35 -4.87 12.78
N ASP A 124 -5.95 -6.05 12.87
CA ASP A 124 -5.62 -7.00 13.93
C ASP A 124 -4.18 -7.49 13.80
N LEU A 125 -3.75 -7.73 12.57
CA LEU A 125 -2.38 -8.18 12.34
C LEU A 125 -1.38 -7.10 12.75
N MET A 126 -1.68 -5.85 12.41
CA MET A 126 -0.79 -4.74 12.74
C MET A 126 -0.74 -4.48 14.24
N SER A 127 -1.85 -4.72 14.93
CA SER A 127 -1.87 -4.58 16.39
C SER A 127 -0.97 -5.60 17.08
N TYR A 128 -0.81 -6.76 16.47
CA TYR A 128 0.09 -7.78 17.01
C TYR A 128 1.55 -7.40 16.86
N ARG A 129 1.91 -6.77 15.74
CA ARG A 129 3.29 -6.43 15.42
C ARG A 129 4.01 -5.55 16.45
#